data_069d1af834b97d9a7a574e60a01da5d6
#
_entry.id   069d1af834b97d9a7a574e60a01da5d6
#
_cell.length_a   1.000
_cell.length_b   1.000
_cell.length_c   1.000
_cell.angle_alpha   90.00
_cell.angle_beta   90.00
_cell.angle_gamma   90.00
#
_symmetry.space_group_name_H-M   'P 1'
#
loop_
_entity.id
_entity.type
_entity.pdbx_description
1 polymer ?
#
loop_
_entity_poly.entity_id
_entity_poly.type
_entity_poly.pdbx_seq_one_letter_code
_entity_poly.pdbx_strand_id
1 'polypeptide(L)'
;MNTQHTPELVEAFDTTLRDGMQVEGVSATVEDKLRIAEQLDYLGVQFIEGGWPGANPKDIEFFARAATELKLKHSTLVAFGSTRRPKGKVDDDATLRNLLDANTSAVCIVAKSWDYHVIEALQTTLDEGELMVADSVEFLTGNGRQVMVDLEHFFDGYKNNPEFAMRVVSAAVMKGATHLVMCDTNGGSLPHEIAEIVTKVKAFVGNDATLGIHCHDDTGCAVANSMAAVMAGVRHVQGTLNGLGERTGNTNLTTVIPNLELKMGFRCLPEGHLDRLTAVSNHVAEVLNRPLNPQAPYVGLS
;
A
#
# COMPACT_ATOMS: atom_id res chain seq x y z
N MET A 1 -13.40 -25.03 -28.52
CA MET A 1 -14.01 -23.84 -27.93
C MET A 1 -12.96 -23.16 -27.12
N ASN A 2 -12.41 -22.02 -27.61
CA ASN A 2 -11.47 -21.22 -26.81
C ASN A 2 -12.30 -20.51 -25.73
N THR A 3 -12.28 -21.05 -24.52
CA THR A 3 -12.70 -20.26 -23.36
C THR A 3 -11.70 -19.12 -23.24
N GLN A 4 -12.10 -17.92 -23.67
CA GLN A 4 -11.32 -16.70 -23.37
C GLN A 4 -11.25 -16.59 -21.84
N HIS A 5 -10.14 -16.99 -21.27
CA HIS A 5 -9.88 -16.83 -19.84
C HIS A 5 -9.67 -15.34 -19.61
N THR A 6 -10.63 -14.67 -18.95
CA THR A 6 -10.47 -13.27 -18.56
C THR A 6 -9.25 -13.20 -17.62
N PRO A 7 -8.24 -12.37 -17.91
CA PRO A 7 -7.08 -12.24 -17.03
C PRO A 7 -7.48 -11.88 -15.60
N GLU A 8 -6.87 -12.56 -14.64
CA GLU A 8 -7.09 -12.29 -13.22
C GLU A 8 -6.60 -10.89 -12.86
N LEU A 9 -7.37 -10.17 -12.04
CA LEU A 9 -7.01 -8.82 -11.58
C LEU A 9 -5.94 -8.90 -10.50
N VAL A 10 -4.91 -8.09 -10.65
CA VAL A 10 -3.99 -7.69 -9.58
C VAL A 10 -4.18 -6.19 -9.37
N GLU A 11 -4.66 -5.81 -8.22
CA GLU A 11 -4.92 -4.42 -7.87
C GLU A 11 -3.62 -3.63 -7.72
N ALA A 12 -3.54 -2.49 -8.38
CA ALA A 12 -2.46 -1.53 -8.20
C ALA A 12 -2.89 -0.48 -7.16
N PHE A 13 -2.13 -0.39 -6.08
CA PHE A 13 -2.29 0.61 -5.03
C PHE A 13 -1.11 1.57 -5.08
N ASP A 14 -1.39 2.82 -5.43
CA ASP A 14 -0.35 3.84 -5.54
C ASP A 14 -0.21 4.63 -4.24
N THR A 15 0.98 4.62 -3.66
CA THR A 15 1.34 5.40 -2.46
C THR A 15 2.29 6.56 -2.76
N THR A 16 2.35 7.03 -4.02
CA THR A 16 3.20 8.17 -4.41
C THR A 16 2.93 9.40 -3.54
N LEU A 17 1.66 9.68 -3.21
CA LEU A 17 1.26 10.88 -2.45
C LEU A 17 1.50 10.79 -0.94
N ARG A 18 1.82 9.60 -0.42
CA ARG A 18 2.17 9.41 1.00
C ARG A 18 3.61 8.94 1.16
N ASP A 19 3.91 7.69 0.85
CA ASP A 19 5.26 7.10 1.01
C ASP A 19 6.25 7.68 0.00
N GLY A 20 5.80 7.86 -1.23
CA GLY A 20 6.59 8.51 -2.27
C GLY A 20 7.06 9.93 -1.91
N MET A 21 6.31 10.65 -1.05
CA MET A 21 6.67 11.98 -0.58
C MET A 21 7.72 11.97 0.55
N GLN A 22 8.12 10.80 1.05
CA GLN A 22 9.18 10.69 2.06
C GLN A 22 10.59 10.74 1.46
N VAL A 23 10.71 10.80 0.15
CA VAL A 23 12.00 10.98 -0.55
C VAL A 23 12.60 12.36 -0.24
N GLU A 24 13.91 12.40 0.02
CA GLU A 24 14.61 13.66 0.29
C GLU A 24 14.54 14.63 -0.90
N GLY A 25 14.32 15.91 -0.59
CA GLY A 25 14.31 16.99 -1.58
C GLY A 25 13.01 17.10 -2.41
N VAL A 26 12.00 16.28 -2.12
CA VAL A 26 10.67 16.39 -2.75
C VAL A 26 9.67 17.00 -1.76
N SER A 27 8.92 17.99 -2.25
CA SER A 27 7.81 18.55 -1.50
C SER A 27 6.70 18.92 -2.47
N ALA A 28 5.57 18.23 -2.37
CA ALA A 28 4.36 18.54 -3.12
C ALA A 28 3.47 19.51 -2.33
N THR A 29 2.87 20.47 -3.02
CA THR A 29 1.76 21.28 -2.48
C THR A 29 0.46 20.45 -2.49
N VAL A 30 -0.60 20.94 -1.86
CA VAL A 30 -1.92 20.30 -1.94
C VAL A 30 -2.41 20.27 -3.40
N GLU A 31 -2.16 21.33 -4.15
CA GLU A 31 -2.49 21.40 -5.58
C GLU A 31 -1.75 20.35 -6.41
N ASP A 32 -0.45 20.14 -6.14
CA ASP A 32 0.34 19.11 -6.81
C ASP A 32 -0.21 17.72 -6.50
N LYS A 33 -0.58 17.46 -5.23
CA LYS A 33 -1.18 16.17 -4.84
C LYS A 33 -2.52 15.91 -5.55
N LEU A 34 -3.37 16.94 -5.69
CA LEU A 34 -4.62 16.82 -6.44
C LEU A 34 -4.38 16.48 -7.92
N ARG A 35 -3.44 17.19 -8.57
CA ARG A 35 -3.06 16.91 -9.96
C ARG A 35 -2.50 15.51 -10.16
N ILE A 36 -1.64 15.06 -9.25
CA ILE A 36 -1.09 13.70 -9.31
C ILE A 36 -2.21 12.67 -9.12
N ALA A 37 -3.14 12.88 -8.16
CA ALA A 37 -4.28 11.99 -7.96
C ALA A 37 -5.15 11.85 -9.22
N GLU A 38 -5.41 12.96 -9.94
CA GLU A 38 -6.14 12.93 -11.21
C GLU A 38 -5.41 12.12 -12.29
N GLN A 39 -4.07 12.21 -12.35
CA GLN A 39 -3.27 11.44 -13.30
C GLN A 39 -3.23 9.95 -12.95
N LEU A 40 -3.19 9.60 -11.67
CA LEU A 40 -3.27 8.22 -11.22
C LEU A 40 -4.65 7.60 -11.54
N ASP A 41 -5.73 8.35 -11.34
CA ASP A 41 -7.08 7.93 -11.76
C ASP A 41 -7.19 7.82 -13.29
N TYR A 42 -6.59 8.76 -14.04
CA TYR A 42 -6.53 8.69 -15.49
C TYR A 42 -5.76 7.43 -15.97
N LEU A 43 -4.69 7.05 -15.28
CA LEU A 43 -4.01 5.78 -15.52
C LEU A 43 -4.91 4.59 -15.21
N GLY A 44 -5.72 4.68 -14.16
CA GLY A 44 -6.69 3.66 -13.78
C GLY A 44 -6.21 2.69 -12.70
N VAL A 45 -5.31 3.12 -11.80
CA VAL A 45 -4.97 2.36 -10.60
C VAL A 45 -6.20 2.22 -9.70
N GLN A 46 -6.32 1.12 -8.95
CA GLN A 46 -7.51 0.87 -8.13
C GLN A 46 -7.56 1.73 -6.88
N PHE A 47 -6.40 2.00 -6.28
CA PHE A 47 -6.31 2.75 -5.03
C PHE A 47 -5.23 3.83 -5.10
N ILE A 48 -5.52 4.99 -4.50
CA ILE A 48 -4.59 6.12 -4.36
C ILE A 48 -4.51 6.47 -2.87
N GLU A 49 -3.36 6.26 -2.26
CA GLU A 49 -3.11 6.64 -0.88
C GLU A 49 -2.75 8.11 -0.79
N GLY A 50 -3.70 8.92 -0.34
CA GLY A 50 -3.60 10.37 -0.41
C GLY A 50 -2.70 11.03 0.65
N GLY A 51 -2.42 10.35 1.75
CA GLY A 51 -1.61 10.90 2.86
C GLY A 51 -2.09 10.45 4.23
N TRP A 52 -1.48 11.02 5.26
CA TRP A 52 -1.80 10.76 6.67
C TRP A 52 -2.49 11.98 7.30
N PRO A 53 -3.83 12.01 7.38
CA PRO A 53 -4.58 13.20 7.84
C PRO A 53 -4.27 13.60 9.28
N GLY A 54 -3.72 12.70 10.09
CA GLY A 54 -3.29 13.00 11.46
C GLY A 54 -1.85 13.49 11.60
N ALA A 55 -1.04 13.45 10.54
CA ALA A 55 0.39 13.72 10.61
C ALA A 55 0.75 15.19 10.35
N ASN A 56 0.06 15.85 9.43
CA ASN A 56 0.35 17.24 9.07
C ASN A 56 -0.88 17.98 8.53
N PRO A 57 -0.90 19.33 8.64
CA PRO A 57 -2.01 20.16 8.14
C PRO A 57 -2.23 20.04 6.63
N LYS A 58 -1.19 19.82 5.84
CA LYS A 58 -1.27 19.67 4.38
C LYS A 58 -2.13 18.46 3.99
N ASP A 59 -1.98 17.35 4.70
CA ASP A 59 -2.78 16.17 4.39
C ASP A 59 -4.24 16.34 4.82
N ILE A 60 -4.50 17.04 5.92
CA ILE A 60 -5.87 17.41 6.31
C ILE A 60 -6.52 18.26 5.19
N GLU A 61 -5.82 19.29 4.71
CA GLU A 61 -6.29 20.17 3.62
C GLU A 61 -6.48 19.37 2.33
N PHE A 62 -5.56 18.45 2.00
CA PHE A 62 -5.69 17.61 0.82
C PHE A 62 -7.01 16.82 0.83
N PHE A 63 -7.32 16.09 1.92
CA PHE A 63 -8.56 15.32 1.98
C PHE A 63 -9.81 16.20 1.96
N ALA A 64 -9.80 17.36 2.63
CA ALA A 64 -10.91 18.32 2.60
C ALA A 64 -11.18 18.82 1.17
N ARG A 65 -10.14 19.16 0.42
CA ARG A 65 -10.26 19.60 -0.98
C ARG A 65 -10.61 18.46 -1.92
N ALA A 66 -9.98 17.30 -1.74
CA ALA A 66 -10.23 16.10 -2.55
C ALA A 66 -11.72 15.69 -2.54
N ALA A 67 -12.39 15.81 -1.39
CA ALA A 67 -13.82 15.49 -1.26
C ALA A 67 -14.73 16.32 -2.18
N THR A 68 -14.32 17.52 -2.59
CA THR A 68 -15.11 18.43 -3.42
C THR A 68 -14.56 18.62 -4.83
N GLU A 69 -13.24 18.53 -5.00
CA GLU A 69 -12.56 18.85 -6.25
C GLU A 69 -12.24 17.59 -7.09
N LEU A 70 -11.85 16.47 -6.48
CA LEU A 70 -11.55 15.26 -7.22
C LEU A 70 -12.83 14.51 -7.67
N LYS A 71 -12.82 14.10 -8.93
CA LYS A 71 -13.88 13.27 -9.52
C LYS A 71 -13.27 12.00 -10.08
N LEU A 72 -12.84 11.12 -9.18
CA LEU A 72 -12.20 9.86 -9.53
C LEU A 72 -13.22 8.91 -10.18
N LYS A 73 -12.84 8.24 -11.27
CA LYS A 73 -13.67 7.32 -12.05
C LYS A 73 -13.26 5.87 -11.87
N HIS A 74 -11.98 5.64 -11.64
CA HIS A 74 -11.37 4.32 -11.58
C HIS A 74 -10.79 4.02 -10.20
N SER A 75 -10.34 5.06 -9.51
CA SER A 75 -9.59 4.92 -8.27
C SER A 75 -10.43 5.22 -7.03
N THR A 76 -10.14 4.51 -5.95
CA THR A 76 -10.62 4.83 -4.61
C THR A 76 -9.52 5.56 -3.85
N LEU A 77 -9.85 6.74 -3.31
CA LEU A 77 -8.94 7.49 -2.44
C LEU A 77 -8.89 6.82 -1.07
N VAL A 78 -7.67 6.62 -0.55
CA VAL A 78 -7.40 5.95 0.73
C VAL A 78 -6.70 6.93 1.67
N ALA A 79 -7.19 7.02 2.91
CA ALA A 79 -6.49 7.72 3.98
C ALA A 79 -5.62 6.74 4.77
N PHE A 80 -4.36 7.12 5.04
CA PHE A 80 -3.42 6.31 5.79
C PHE A 80 -3.37 6.74 7.26
N GLY A 81 -3.15 5.78 8.15
CA GLY A 81 -2.94 6.04 9.57
C GLY A 81 -2.33 4.84 10.29
N SER A 82 -2.46 4.80 11.59
CA SER A 82 -2.00 3.67 12.41
C SER A 82 -3.12 3.08 13.25
N THR A 83 -2.87 1.95 13.87
CA THR A 83 -3.72 1.43 14.94
C THR A 83 -3.83 2.42 16.10
N ARG A 84 -4.84 2.23 16.97
CA ARG A 84 -4.94 2.97 18.22
C ARG A 84 -3.65 2.90 19.05
N ARG A 85 -3.47 3.84 19.96
CA ARG A 85 -2.34 3.84 20.89
C ARG A 85 -2.45 2.71 21.92
N PRO A 86 -1.31 2.20 22.45
CA PRO A 86 -1.32 1.22 23.52
C PRO A 86 -2.19 1.68 24.71
N LYS A 87 -3.03 0.76 25.24
CA LYS A 87 -3.95 1.00 26.36
C LYS A 87 -4.99 2.11 26.13
N GLY A 88 -5.05 2.69 24.90
CA GLY A 88 -6.06 3.66 24.52
C GLY A 88 -7.40 3.01 24.19
N LYS A 89 -8.48 3.82 24.21
CA LYS A 89 -9.79 3.42 23.70
C LYS A 89 -9.97 3.92 22.28
N VAL A 90 -10.57 3.11 21.42
CA VAL A 90 -10.80 3.48 20.01
C VAL A 90 -11.62 4.75 19.85
N ASP A 91 -12.64 4.92 20.70
CA ASP A 91 -13.52 6.09 20.66
C ASP A 91 -12.82 7.41 21.01
N ASP A 92 -11.69 7.35 21.71
CA ASP A 92 -10.91 8.51 22.13
C ASP A 92 -9.61 8.68 21.35
N ASP A 93 -9.30 7.74 20.43
CA ASP A 93 -8.04 7.78 19.68
C ASP A 93 -8.09 8.78 18.53
N ALA A 94 -7.21 9.79 18.61
CA ALA A 94 -7.15 10.86 17.62
C ALA A 94 -6.77 10.36 16.21
N THR A 95 -5.93 9.32 16.10
CA THR A 95 -5.52 8.76 14.81
C THR A 95 -6.70 8.13 14.10
N LEU A 96 -7.48 7.32 14.82
CA LEU A 96 -8.67 6.68 14.25
C LEU A 96 -9.75 7.70 13.88
N ARG A 97 -9.93 8.75 14.70
CA ARG A 97 -10.85 9.86 14.37
C ARG A 97 -10.43 10.59 13.11
N ASN A 98 -9.14 10.95 12.98
CA ASN A 98 -8.63 11.63 11.78
C ASN A 98 -8.85 10.79 10.50
N LEU A 99 -8.78 9.46 10.60
CA LEU A 99 -9.11 8.57 9.48
C LEU A 99 -10.59 8.66 9.09
N LEU A 100 -11.49 8.74 10.07
CA LEU A 100 -12.92 8.93 9.79
C LEU A 100 -13.21 10.31 9.21
N ASP A 101 -12.55 11.35 9.74
CA ASP A 101 -12.72 12.75 9.33
C ASP A 101 -12.18 13.02 7.90
N ALA A 102 -11.22 12.22 7.42
CA ALA A 102 -10.76 12.26 6.02
C ALA A 102 -11.88 11.92 5.03
N ASN A 103 -12.97 11.33 5.50
CA ASN A 103 -14.18 11.02 4.74
C ASN A 103 -13.95 10.20 3.46
N THR A 104 -12.94 9.32 3.46
CA THR A 104 -12.69 8.35 2.39
C THR A 104 -13.49 7.06 2.64
N SER A 105 -13.88 6.35 1.58
CA SER A 105 -14.56 5.05 1.71
C SER A 105 -13.63 3.93 2.17
N ALA A 106 -12.34 4.07 1.90
CA ALA A 106 -11.30 3.13 2.29
C ALA A 106 -10.22 3.81 3.15
N VAL A 107 -9.66 3.05 4.08
CA VAL A 107 -8.54 3.44 4.93
C VAL A 107 -7.48 2.35 4.96
N CYS A 108 -6.22 2.75 5.08
CA CYS A 108 -5.09 1.85 5.28
C CYS A 108 -4.45 2.17 6.63
N ILE A 109 -4.30 1.17 7.49
CA ILE A 109 -3.67 1.36 8.80
C ILE A 109 -2.42 0.51 8.94
N VAL A 110 -1.33 1.13 9.38
CA VAL A 110 -0.11 0.40 9.70
C VAL A 110 -0.25 -0.31 11.06
N ALA A 111 0.06 -1.60 11.08
CA ALA A 111 0.07 -2.44 12.27
C ALA A 111 1.47 -3.02 12.51
N LYS A 112 1.95 -2.98 13.75
CA LYS A 112 3.22 -3.60 14.12
C LYS A 112 3.07 -5.12 14.11
N SER A 113 3.73 -5.80 13.19
CA SER A 113 3.72 -7.26 13.04
C SER A 113 5.05 -7.94 13.43
N TRP A 114 6.01 -7.17 13.89
CA TRP A 114 7.25 -7.64 14.48
C TRP A 114 7.25 -7.43 15.99
N ASP A 115 7.42 -8.50 16.76
CA ASP A 115 7.41 -8.50 18.23
C ASP A 115 8.43 -7.53 18.84
N TYR A 116 9.62 -7.42 18.23
CA TYR A 116 10.63 -6.44 18.63
C TYR A 116 10.08 -5.00 18.63
N HIS A 117 9.31 -4.61 17.61
CA HIS A 117 8.74 -3.27 17.54
C HIS A 117 7.59 -3.05 18.55
N VAL A 118 6.84 -4.09 18.88
CA VAL A 118 5.80 -4.00 19.94
C VAL A 118 6.44 -3.80 21.30
N ILE A 119 7.50 -4.54 21.61
CA ILE A 119 8.16 -4.49 22.90
C ILE A 119 9.01 -3.21 23.03
N GLU A 120 9.87 -2.92 22.04
CA GLU A 120 10.87 -1.85 22.16
C GLU A 120 10.33 -0.47 21.74
N ALA A 121 9.57 -0.40 20.63
CA ALA A 121 9.08 0.88 20.13
C ALA A 121 7.75 1.29 20.75
N LEU A 122 6.76 0.38 20.87
CA LEU A 122 5.49 0.68 21.49
C LEU A 122 5.51 0.52 23.03
N GLN A 123 6.54 -0.13 23.58
CA GLN A 123 6.73 -0.38 25.02
C GLN A 123 5.49 -1.03 25.66
N THR A 124 4.98 -2.07 24.99
CA THR A 124 3.77 -2.79 25.43
C THR A 124 3.93 -4.30 25.26
N THR A 125 2.89 -5.07 25.61
CA THR A 125 2.87 -6.52 25.50
C THR A 125 2.42 -6.96 24.10
N LEU A 126 2.78 -8.16 23.69
CA LEU A 126 2.33 -8.75 22.42
C LEU A 126 0.80 -8.89 22.35
N ASP A 127 0.16 -9.23 23.47
CA ASP A 127 -1.30 -9.33 23.56
C ASP A 127 -1.97 -7.96 23.35
N GLU A 128 -1.40 -6.90 23.91
CA GLU A 128 -1.88 -5.54 23.64
C GLU A 128 -1.63 -5.13 22.18
N GLY A 129 -0.49 -5.50 21.60
CA GLY A 129 -0.19 -5.27 20.17
C GLY A 129 -1.24 -5.91 19.26
N GLU A 130 -1.64 -7.15 19.55
CA GLU A 130 -2.72 -7.85 18.84
C GLU A 130 -4.07 -7.15 19.04
N LEU A 131 -4.42 -6.78 20.29
CA LEU A 131 -5.65 -6.05 20.59
C LEU A 131 -5.74 -4.70 19.89
N MET A 132 -4.63 -3.96 19.79
CA MET A 132 -4.59 -2.69 19.05
C MET A 132 -5.04 -2.87 17.60
N VAL A 133 -4.60 -3.93 16.94
CA VAL A 133 -5.01 -4.24 15.57
C VAL A 133 -6.50 -4.63 15.53
N ALA A 134 -6.91 -5.58 16.37
CA ALA A 134 -8.28 -6.06 16.42
C ALA A 134 -9.27 -4.91 16.65
N ASP A 135 -9.05 -4.11 17.70
CA ASP A 135 -9.93 -3.00 18.07
C ASP A 135 -10.01 -1.92 16.97
N SER A 136 -8.87 -1.59 16.35
CA SER A 136 -8.81 -0.57 15.30
C SER A 136 -9.53 -1.00 14.05
N VAL A 137 -9.33 -2.25 13.61
CA VAL A 137 -10.04 -2.80 12.45
C VAL A 137 -11.53 -2.85 12.72
N GLU A 138 -11.97 -3.39 13.88
CA GLU A 138 -13.38 -3.47 14.24
C GLU A 138 -14.05 -2.08 14.32
N PHE A 139 -13.36 -1.10 14.87
CA PHE A 139 -13.86 0.27 14.95
C PHE A 139 -14.05 0.90 13.58
N LEU A 140 -13.06 0.79 12.69
CA LEU A 140 -13.11 1.39 11.36
C LEU A 140 -14.12 0.68 10.44
N THR A 141 -14.19 -0.65 10.49
CA THR A 141 -15.19 -1.44 9.75
C THR A 141 -16.60 -1.16 10.26
N GLY A 142 -16.78 -1.07 11.59
CA GLY A 142 -18.05 -0.68 12.23
C GLY A 142 -18.54 0.72 11.85
N ASN A 143 -17.61 1.60 11.46
CA ASN A 143 -17.91 2.93 10.91
C ASN A 143 -18.01 2.93 9.37
N GLY A 144 -18.15 1.77 8.73
CA GLY A 144 -18.44 1.61 7.31
C GLY A 144 -17.23 1.85 6.40
N ARG A 145 -15.99 1.76 6.90
CA ARG A 145 -14.79 1.87 6.08
C ARG A 145 -14.35 0.51 5.56
N GLN A 146 -13.91 0.47 4.31
CA GLN A 146 -13.08 -0.62 3.81
C GLN A 146 -11.70 -0.51 4.46
N VAL A 147 -11.28 -1.52 5.22
CA VAL A 147 -10.04 -1.45 5.99
C VAL A 147 -8.97 -2.33 5.36
N MET A 148 -7.85 -1.72 5.05
CA MET A 148 -6.60 -2.36 4.63
C MET A 148 -5.61 -2.29 5.81
N VAL A 149 -4.83 -3.34 6.02
CA VAL A 149 -3.85 -3.40 7.10
C VAL A 149 -2.46 -3.65 6.52
N ASP A 150 -1.59 -2.66 6.64
CA ASP A 150 -0.18 -2.78 6.33
C ASP A 150 0.55 -3.40 7.52
N LEU A 151 1.00 -4.63 7.35
CA LEU A 151 1.73 -5.41 8.35
C LEU A 151 3.21 -4.99 8.32
N GLU A 152 3.55 -3.94 9.08
CA GLU A 152 4.87 -3.32 9.03
C GLU A 152 5.96 -4.27 9.50
N HIS A 153 7.08 -4.32 8.76
CA HIS A 153 8.19 -5.25 8.97
C HIS A 153 7.76 -6.72 9.03
N PHE A 154 6.78 -7.11 8.24
CA PHE A 154 6.19 -8.44 8.32
C PHE A 154 7.20 -9.56 8.08
N PHE A 155 8.04 -9.40 7.07
CA PHE A 155 9.03 -10.45 6.72
C PHE A 155 10.09 -10.61 7.80
N ASP A 156 10.57 -9.51 8.40
CA ASP A 156 11.49 -9.56 9.55
C ASP A 156 10.81 -10.19 10.77
N GLY A 157 9.59 -9.75 11.07
CA GLY A 157 8.79 -10.28 12.17
C GLY A 157 8.51 -11.77 12.01
N TYR A 158 8.09 -12.19 10.82
CA TYR A 158 7.80 -13.60 10.53
C TYR A 158 9.03 -14.49 10.65
N LYS A 159 10.20 -14.04 10.17
CA LYS A 159 11.46 -14.80 10.29
C LYS A 159 11.90 -14.97 11.75
N ASN A 160 11.63 -13.99 12.60
CA ASN A 160 12.04 -13.98 14.00
C ASN A 160 11.00 -14.65 14.92
N ASN A 161 9.73 -14.32 14.74
CA ASN A 161 8.61 -14.82 15.55
C ASN A 161 7.37 -15.02 14.67
N PRO A 162 7.29 -16.13 13.91
CA PRO A 162 6.17 -16.41 13.02
C PRO A 162 4.83 -16.55 13.78
N GLU A 163 4.84 -16.99 15.04
CA GLU A 163 3.63 -17.12 15.84
C GLU A 163 2.98 -15.75 16.06
N PHE A 164 3.74 -14.75 16.51
CA PHE A 164 3.21 -13.42 16.73
C PHE A 164 2.78 -12.74 15.42
N ALA A 165 3.59 -12.83 14.37
CA ALA A 165 3.22 -12.28 13.07
C ALA A 165 1.89 -12.83 12.56
N MET A 166 1.65 -14.14 12.74
CA MET A 166 0.38 -14.78 12.35
C MET A 166 -0.78 -14.48 13.29
N ARG A 167 -0.54 -14.18 14.57
CA ARG A 167 -1.57 -13.65 15.48
C ARG A 167 -2.10 -12.30 14.99
N VAL A 168 -1.22 -11.40 14.56
CA VAL A 168 -1.60 -10.10 14.00
C VAL A 168 -2.41 -10.27 12.71
N VAL A 169 -2.00 -11.16 11.81
CA VAL A 169 -2.78 -11.53 10.61
C VAL A 169 -4.18 -11.99 10.99
N SER A 170 -4.28 -12.95 11.94
CA SER A 170 -5.55 -13.50 12.40
C SER A 170 -6.46 -12.42 13.00
N ALA A 171 -5.91 -11.55 13.86
CA ALA A 171 -6.66 -10.47 14.50
C ALA A 171 -7.28 -9.52 13.47
N ALA A 172 -6.53 -9.15 12.44
CA ALA A 172 -7.02 -8.27 11.37
C ALA A 172 -8.14 -8.94 10.54
N VAL A 173 -7.95 -10.20 10.12
CA VAL A 173 -8.96 -10.95 9.35
C VAL A 173 -10.25 -11.11 10.15
N MET A 174 -10.15 -11.57 11.39
CA MET A 174 -11.32 -11.83 12.24
C MET A 174 -12.17 -10.58 12.50
N LYS A 175 -11.58 -9.40 12.41
CA LYS A 175 -12.26 -8.10 12.61
C LYS A 175 -12.70 -7.42 11.30
N GLY A 176 -12.52 -8.10 10.16
CA GLY A 176 -13.08 -7.69 8.88
C GLY A 176 -12.16 -6.82 8.02
N ALA A 177 -10.84 -6.90 8.22
CA ALA A 177 -9.91 -6.32 7.26
C ALA A 177 -10.12 -6.95 5.88
N THR A 178 -10.26 -6.11 4.85
CA THR A 178 -10.47 -6.57 3.48
C THR A 178 -9.16 -6.90 2.77
N HIS A 179 -8.06 -6.26 3.18
CA HIS A 179 -6.73 -6.47 2.63
C HIS A 179 -5.70 -6.60 3.76
N LEU A 180 -4.77 -7.52 3.57
CA LEU A 180 -3.62 -7.73 4.43
C LEU A 180 -2.36 -7.57 3.60
N VAL A 181 -1.63 -6.50 3.82
CA VAL A 181 -0.45 -6.15 3.03
C VAL A 181 0.81 -6.50 3.82
N MET A 182 1.55 -7.48 3.34
CA MET A 182 2.82 -7.86 3.94
C MET A 182 3.91 -6.88 3.50
N CYS A 183 4.51 -6.16 4.46
CA CYS A 183 5.50 -5.13 4.17
C CYS A 183 6.93 -5.64 4.36
N ASP A 184 7.74 -5.57 3.30
CA ASP A 184 9.20 -5.66 3.38
C ASP A 184 9.76 -4.24 3.62
N THR A 185 9.52 -3.73 4.83
CA THR A 185 9.79 -2.33 5.21
C THR A 185 11.28 -2.00 5.17
N ASN A 186 12.14 -2.96 5.51
CA ASN A 186 13.60 -2.80 5.39
C ASN A 186 14.11 -3.03 3.97
N GLY A 187 13.26 -3.51 3.03
CA GLY A 187 13.70 -3.86 1.67
C GLY A 187 14.79 -4.94 1.63
N GLY A 188 14.87 -5.75 2.70
CA GLY A 188 15.96 -6.70 2.91
C GLY A 188 15.67 -8.14 2.49
N SER A 189 14.47 -8.44 2.05
CA SER A 189 14.07 -9.80 1.65
C SER A 189 14.39 -10.08 0.18
N LEU A 190 14.66 -11.34 -0.12
CA LEU A 190 14.89 -11.81 -1.48
C LEU A 190 13.63 -12.51 -2.06
N PRO A 191 13.48 -12.60 -3.39
CA PRO A 191 12.24 -13.10 -4.01
C PRO A 191 11.81 -14.50 -3.56
N HIS A 192 12.75 -15.41 -3.28
CA HIS A 192 12.42 -16.75 -2.81
C HIS A 192 11.88 -16.76 -1.37
N GLU A 193 12.41 -15.89 -0.49
CA GLU A 193 11.92 -15.73 0.89
C GLU A 193 10.49 -15.15 0.89
N ILE A 194 10.26 -14.14 0.06
CA ILE A 194 8.92 -13.55 -0.15
C ILE A 194 7.94 -14.64 -0.60
N ALA A 195 8.27 -15.39 -1.65
CA ALA A 195 7.39 -16.42 -2.18
C ALA A 195 7.06 -17.51 -1.14
N GLU A 196 8.07 -17.96 -0.36
CA GLU A 196 7.87 -18.96 0.68
C GLU A 196 6.93 -18.48 1.79
N ILE A 197 7.17 -17.28 2.32
CA ILE A 197 6.36 -16.72 3.42
C ILE A 197 4.94 -16.43 2.94
N VAL A 198 4.78 -15.79 1.78
CA VAL A 198 3.47 -15.50 1.18
C VAL A 198 2.65 -16.76 0.98
N THR A 199 3.26 -17.84 0.50
CA THR A 199 2.57 -19.14 0.32
C THR A 199 1.98 -19.64 1.64
N LYS A 200 2.72 -19.53 2.75
CA LYS A 200 2.24 -19.94 4.08
C LYS A 200 1.11 -19.07 4.59
N VAL A 201 1.22 -17.74 4.42
CA VAL A 201 0.16 -16.78 4.78
C VAL A 201 -1.08 -17.03 3.93
N LYS A 202 -0.95 -17.26 2.61
CA LYS A 202 -2.07 -17.57 1.72
C LYS A 202 -2.80 -18.84 2.12
N ALA A 203 -2.05 -19.87 2.51
CA ALA A 203 -2.65 -21.12 2.99
C ALA A 203 -3.45 -20.93 4.29
N PHE A 204 -3.05 -19.98 5.15
CA PHE A 204 -3.75 -19.66 6.39
C PHE A 204 -4.98 -18.77 6.16
N VAL A 205 -4.82 -17.68 5.40
CA VAL A 205 -5.90 -16.67 5.17
C VAL A 205 -6.96 -17.20 4.19
N GLY A 206 -6.58 -18.06 3.26
CA GLY A 206 -7.52 -18.55 2.24
C GLY A 206 -8.08 -17.43 1.37
N ASN A 207 -9.39 -17.23 1.42
CA ASN A 207 -10.13 -16.20 0.70
C ASN A 207 -10.80 -15.17 1.62
N ASP A 208 -10.49 -15.19 2.90
CA ASP A 208 -11.13 -14.31 3.89
C ASP A 208 -10.68 -12.85 3.75
N ALA A 209 -9.51 -12.62 3.16
CA ALA A 209 -9.03 -11.30 2.78
C ALA A 209 -8.16 -11.36 1.51
N THR A 210 -8.05 -10.25 0.80
CA THR A 210 -7.08 -10.08 -0.30
C THR A 210 -5.68 -9.91 0.29
N LEU A 211 -4.73 -10.72 -0.18
CA LEU A 211 -3.33 -10.56 0.22
C LEU A 211 -2.65 -9.50 -0.66
N GLY A 212 -1.89 -8.62 0.01
CA GLY A 212 -1.10 -7.57 -0.60
C GLY A 212 0.38 -7.69 -0.28
N ILE A 213 1.18 -6.94 -1.04
CA ILE A 213 2.63 -6.81 -0.89
C ILE A 213 3.04 -5.34 -0.99
N HIS A 214 3.94 -4.91 -0.10
CA HIS A 214 4.57 -3.60 -0.12
C HIS A 214 6.07 -3.79 0.13
N CYS A 215 6.92 -3.45 -0.86
CA CYS A 215 8.36 -3.63 -0.73
C CYS A 215 9.11 -2.32 -0.92
N HIS A 216 10.11 -2.08 -0.06
CA HIS A 216 11.18 -1.11 -0.31
C HIS A 216 12.30 -1.75 -1.12
N ASP A 217 13.14 -0.93 -1.76
CA ASP A 217 14.09 -1.37 -2.79
C ASP A 217 15.55 -1.40 -2.32
N ASP A 218 15.79 -1.57 -1.01
CA ASP A 218 17.13 -1.49 -0.42
C ASP A 218 18.08 -2.57 -0.94
N THR A 219 17.56 -3.72 -1.36
CA THR A 219 18.35 -4.78 -2.03
C THR A 219 18.27 -4.71 -3.56
N GLY A 220 17.56 -3.72 -4.14
CA GLY A 220 17.29 -3.65 -5.57
C GLY A 220 16.32 -4.74 -6.06
N CYS A 221 15.53 -5.33 -5.15
CA CYS A 221 14.66 -6.46 -5.43
C CYS A 221 13.16 -6.15 -5.33
N ALA A 222 12.73 -4.91 -5.04
CA ALA A 222 11.33 -4.61 -4.76
C ALA A 222 10.38 -5.04 -5.88
N VAL A 223 10.72 -4.79 -7.14
CA VAL A 223 9.93 -5.24 -8.30
C VAL A 223 9.89 -6.77 -8.38
N ALA A 224 11.05 -7.43 -8.22
CA ALA A 224 11.14 -8.89 -8.27
C ALA A 224 10.37 -9.54 -7.10
N ASN A 225 10.47 -8.96 -5.91
CA ASN A 225 9.74 -9.37 -4.71
C ASN A 225 8.22 -9.27 -4.92
N SER A 226 7.74 -8.16 -5.48
CA SER A 226 6.32 -7.96 -5.78
C SER A 226 5.80 -8.98 -6.79
N MET A 227 6.55 -9.26 -7.86
CA MET A 227 6.19 -10.29 -8.84
C MET A 227 6.20 -11.69 -8.22
N ALA A 228 7.19 -12.02 -7.39
CA ALA A 228 7.27 -13.30 -6.69
C ALA A 228 6.07 -13.50 -5.74
N ALA A 229 5.65 -12.43 -5.04
CA ALA A 229 4.48 -12.44 -4.20
C ALA A 229 3.18 -12.69 -5.00
N VAL A 230 3.03 -12.04 -6.18
CA VAL A 230 1.87 -12.27 -7.06
C VAL A 230 1.83 -13.72 -7.54
N MET A 231 2.97 -14.31 -7.91
CA MET A 231 3.04 -15.73 -8.27
C MET A 231 2.70 -16.66 -7.10
N ALA A 232 2.96 -16.24 -5.86
CA ALA A 232 2.60 -16.97 -4.65
C ALA A 232 1.14 -16.73 -4.18
N GLY A 233 0.35 -15.91 -4.88
CA GLY A 233 -1.08 -15.73 -4.63
C GLY A 233 -1.51 -14.35 -4.11
N VAL A 234 -0.62 -13.36 -4.06
CA VAL A 234 -0.98 -11.95 -3.81
C VAL A 234 -1.77 -11.39 -4.99
N ARG A 235 -2.76 -10.54 -4.69
CA ARG A 235 -3.61 -9.87 -5.69
C ARG A 235 -3.75 -8.36 -5.46
N HIS A 236 -2.90 -7.80 -4.61
CA HIS A 236 -2.83 -6.36 -4.33
C HIS A 236 -1.36 -5.95 -4.19
N VAL A 237 -0.88 -5.05 -5.04
CA VAL A 237 0.51 -4.58 -5.03
C VAL A 237 0.55 -3.10 -4.73
N GLN A 238 1.21 -2.75 -3.63
CA GLN A 238 1.51 -1.36 -3.28
C GLN A 238 2.86 -0.95 -3.82
N GLY A 239 2.95 0.30 -4.27
CA GLY A 239 4.18 0.90 -4.74
C GLY A 239 3.97 2.36 -5.13
N THR A 240 4.97 2.93 -5.78
CA THR A 240 4.91 4.32 -6.22
C THR A 240 5.20 4.44 -7.71
N LEU A 241 4.64 5.44 -8.37
CA LEU A 241 5.13 5.79 -9.69
C LEU A 241 6.60 6.21 -9.61
N ASN A 242 7.39 5.72 -10.57
CA ASN A 242 8.81 6.02 -10.69
C ASN A 242 9.68 5.51 -9.52
N GLY A 243 9.14 4.65 -8.66
CA GLY A 243 9.89 4.07 -7.54
C GLY A 243 10.24 5.08 -6.45
N LEU A 244 9.47 6.16 -6.29
CA LEU A 244 9.69 7.17 -5.27
C LEU A 244 9.54 6.58 -3.86
N GLY A 245 10.24 7.16 -2.88
CA GLY A 245 10.15 6.75 -1.47
C GLY A 245 11.42 7.05 -0.70
N GLU A 246 11.39 6.73 0.58
CA GLU A 246 12.54 6.91 1.44
C GLU A 246 13.71 5.97 1.06
N ARG A 247 14.90 6.33 1.45
CA ARG A 247 16.15 5.58 1.18
C ARG A 247 16.33 5.30 -0.32
N THR A 248 16.09 4.06 -0.76
CA THR A 248 16.25 3.59 -2.14
C THR A 248 14.95 3.58 -2.94
N GLY A 249 13.84 3.92 -2.30
CA GLY A 249 12.50 3.97 -2.90
C GLY A 249 11.63 2.75 -2.62
N ASN A 250 10.46 2.76 -3.21
CA ASN A 250 9.44 1.70 -3.15
C ASN A 250 9.44 0.86 -4.43
N THR A 251 8.68 -0.23 -4.43
CA THR A 251 8.32 -0.96 -5.64
C THR A 251 7.89 0.03 -6.73
N ASN A 252 8.59 0.00 -7.86
CA ASN A 252 8.28 0.88 -8.98
C ASN A 252 7.09 0.36 -9.80
N LEU A 253 5.93 0.99 -9.66
CA LEU A 253 4.71 0.62 -10.37
C LEU A 253 4.84 0.77 -11.89
N THR A 254 5.68 1.69 -12.39
CA THR A 254 5.91 1.82 -13.84
C THR A 254 6.64 0.62 -14.43
N THR A 255 7.21 -0.24 -13.59
CA THR A 255 7.84 -1.50 -14.00
C THR A 255 6.96 -2.70 -13.68
N VAL A 256 6.33 -2.73 -12.50
CA VAL A 256 5.50 -3.88 -12.07
C VAL A 256 4.26 -4.03 -12.95
N ILE A 257 3.51 -2.94 -13.18
CA ILE A 257 2.26 -3.00 -13.95
C ILE A 257 2.48 -3.59 -15.35
N PRO A 258 3.44 -3.10 -16.17
CA PRO A 258 3.69 -3.71 -17.47
C PRO A 258 4.18 -5.16 -17.39
N ASN A 259 4.98 -5.52 -16.38
CA ASN A 259 5.40 -6.89 -16.19
C ASN A 259 4.21 -7.82 -15.94
N LEU A 260 3.30 -7.43 -15.06
CA LEU A 260 2.11 -8.20 -14.74
C LEU A 260 1.21 -8.38 -15.97
N GLU A 261 0.97 -7.30 -16.74
CA GLU A 261 0.09 -7.36 -17.90
C GLU A 261 0.74 -8.02 -19.13
N LEU A 262 1.95 -7.56 -19.52
CA LEU A 262 2.57 -7.98 -20.79
C LEU A 262 3.35 -9.30 -20.69
N LYS A 263 3.80 -9.69 -19.50
CA LYS A 263 4.66 -10.87 -19.32
C LYS A 263 4.00 -11.99 -18.52
N MET A 264 3.14 -11.65 -17.56
CA MET A 264 2.58 -12.63 -16.64
C MET A 264 1.09 -12.92 -16.89
N GLY A 265 0.42 -12.15 -17.79
CA GLY A 265 -0.96 -12.41 -18.20
C GLY A 265 -2.02 -12.03 -17.16
N PHE A 266 -1.68 -11.17 -16.20
CA PHE A 266 -2.63 -10.54 -15.29
C PHE A 266 -3.20 -9.26 -15.90
N ARG A 267 -4.24 -8.74 -15.29
CA ARG A 267 -4.79 -7.41 -15.58
C ARG A 267 -4.59 -6.52 -14.37
N CYS A 268 -4.01 -5.34 -14.55
CA CYS A 268 -3.86 -4.33 -13.50
C CYS A 268 -4.70 -3.08 -13.79
N LEU A 269 -4.73 -2.66 -15.04
CA LEU A 269 -5.41 -1.42 -15.46
C LEU A 269 -6.67 -1.74 -16.29
N PRO A 270 -7.55 -0.77 -16.51
CA PRO A 270 -8.59 -0.88 -17.51
C PRO A 270 -7.99 -1.09 -18.90
N GLU A 271 -8.73 -1.77 -19.79
CA GLU A 271 -8.28 -2.08 -21.15
C GLU A 271 -7.82 -0.82 -21.89
N GLY A 272 -6.62 -0.87 -22.49
CA GLY A 272 -6.00 0.23 -23.24
C GLY A 272 -5.35 1.32 -22.38
N HIS A 273 -5.44 1.26 -21.03
CA HIS A 273 -4.87 2.30 -20.19
C HIS A 273 -3.35 2.16 -20.01
N LEU A 274 -2.77 1.01 -20.29
CA LEU A 274 -1.32 0.83 -20.23
C LEU A 274 -0.58 1.82 -21.15
N ASP A 275 -1.19 2.22 -22.25
CA ASP A 275 -0.64 3.21 -23.20
C ASP A 275 -0.44 4.61 -22.56
N ARG A 276 -1.10 4.88 -21.43
CA ARG A 276 -1.00 6.16 -20.70
C ARG A 276 0.19 6.21 -19.75
N LEU A 277 0.80 5.05 -19.44
CA LEU A 277 1.80 4.93 -18.39
C LEU A 277 2.97 5.89 -18.53
N THR A 278 3.56 5.99 -19.72
CA THR A 278 4.71 6.89 -19.98
C THR A 278 4.34 8.36 -19.77
N ALA A 279 3.16 8.78 -20.26
CA ALA A 279 2.71 10.16 -20.11
C ALA A 279 2.46 10.51 -18.63
N VAL A 280 1.80 9.62 -17.88
CA VAL A 280 1.53 9.81 -16.46
C VAL A 280 2.83 9.80 -15.63
N SER A 281 3.75 8.88 -15.92
CA SER A 281 5.07 8.82 -15.29
C SER A 281 5.85 10.14 -15.46
N ASN A 282 5.89 10.68 -16.69
CA ASN A 282 6.55 11.96 -16.97
C ASN A 282 5.85 13.12 -16.26
N HIS A 283 4.52 13.16 -16.26
CA HIS A 283 3.76 14.21 -15.58
C HIS A 283 4.06 14.26 -14.07
N VAL A 284 4.09 13.11 -13.40
CA VAL A 284 4.46 13.03 -11.98
C VAL A 284 5.90 13.51 -11.76
N ALA A 285 6.82 13.13 -12.63
CA ALA A 285 8.21 13.58 -12.56
C ALA A 285 8.34 15.11 -12.70
N GLU A 286 7.59 15.71 -13.63
CA GLU A 286 7.54 17.16 -13.84
C GLU A 286 6.93 17.90 -12.65
N VAL A 287 5.78 17.46 -12.14
CA VAL A 287 5.10 18.09 -11.00
C VAL A 287 6.00 18.07 -9.76
N LEU A 288 6.73 16.98 -9.53
CA LEU A 288 7.63 16.83 -8.40
C LEU A 288 9.04 17.39 -8.66
N ASN A 289 9.29 17.97 -9.86
CA ASN A 289 10.59 18.46 -10.29
C ASN A 289 11.71 17.42 -10.09
N ARG A 290 11.42 16.15 -10.42
CA ARG A 290 12.34 15.04 -10.28
C ARG A 290 12.47 14.27 -11.59
N PRO A 291 13.51 14.56 -12.40
CA PRO A 291 13.65 13.97 -13.72
C PRO A 291 13.77 12.45 -13.63
N LEU A 292 13.13 11.77 -14.58
CA LEU A 292 13.22 10.32 -14.73
C LEU A 292 14.63 9.88 -15.12
N ASN A 293 15.00 8.68 -14.72
CA ASN A 293 16.15 8.00 -15.29
C ASN A 293 15.86 7.75 -16.79
N PRO A 294 16.69 8.27 -17.71
CA PRO A 294 16.50 8.05 -19.15
C PRO A 294 16.48 6.57 -19.56
N GLN A 295 17.05 5.69 -18.75
CA GLN A 295 17.10 4.24 -18.97
C GLN A 295 16.06 3.49 -18.12
N ALA A 296 15.03 4.18 -17.57
CA ALA A 296 13.99 3.52 -16.80
C ALA A 296 13.22 2.50 -17.65
N PRO A 297 12.98 1.28 -17.15
CA PRO A 297 12.17 0.30 -17.87
C PRO A 297 10.79 0.86 -18.24
N TYR A 298 10.35 0.63 -19.47
CA TYR A 298 9.06 0.99 -20.05
C TYR A 298 8.76 2.48 -20.23
N VAL A 299 9.33 3.37 -19.42
CA VAL A 299 9.01 4.81 -19.42
C VAL A 299 10.20 5.71 -19.73
N GLY A 300 11.38 5.15 -19.91
CA GLY A 300 12.59 5.86 -20.31
C GLY A 300 12.59 6.31 -21.76
N LEU A 301 13.69 6.96 -22.17
CA LEU A 301 13.84 7.55 -23.50
C LEU A 301 14.35 6.55 -24.56
N SER A 302 14.82 5.37 -24.16
CA SER A 302 15.40 4.36 -25.07
C SER A 302 14.53 3.11 -25.15
#